data_873b8de99c0b27d031573378baaf03c8
#
_entry.id   873b8de99c0b27d031573378baaf03c8
#
_cell.length_a   1.000
_cell.length_b   1.000
_cell.length_c   1.000
_cell.angle_alpha   90.00
_cell.angle_beta   90.00
_cell.angle_gamma   90.00
#
_symmetry.space_group_name_H-M   'P 1'
#
loop_
_entity.id
_entity.type
_entity.pdbx_description
1 polymer ?
#
loop_
_entity_poly.entity_id
_entity_poly.type
_entity_poly.pdbx_seq_one_letter_code
_entity_poly.pdbx_strand_id
1 'polypeptide(L)'
;MTRENGEIRLVNETEIYCDAGVSLTKVCRFALEHSLSGLEFAFGIPGSVGGAVFMNAGAYGGEIKDVITKCEYMTADGTRGELNSQEMLLGYRTSVFNKNNCVITGAYFKLSKDSQDAVKERMNDFLSRRKAKQPLEFPSAGSTFKRPEGYFAGALIEQSGLKGFSVGGAQVSEKHAGFVINKNNATAKDVMDLVKYIQKKVKDDSGVDLEPEIRIFN
;
A
#
# COMPACT_ATOMS: atom_id res chain seq x y z
N MET A 1 8.62 -10.13 -3.78
CA MET A 1 9.92 -10.38 -3.11
C MET A 1 10.68 -9.07 -3.05
N THR A 2 11.06 -8.60 -1.87
CA THR A 2 11.95 -7.43 -1.72
C THR A 2 13.40 -7.94 -1.86
N ARG A 3 14.19 -7.33 -2.74
CA ARG A 3 15.64 -7.58 -2.77
C ARG A 3 16.31 -6.72 -1.71
N GLU A 4 17.07 -7.32 -0.81
CA GLU A 4 17.86 -6.57 0.17
C GLU A 4 18.95 -5.69 -0.48
N ASN A 5 19.37 -6.00 -1.72
CA ASN A 5 20.48 -5.40 -2.44
C ASN A 5 20.05 -4.65 -3.74
N GLY A 6 18.80 -4.14 -3.81
CA GLY A 6 18.40 -3.30 -4.94
C GLY A 6 19.06 -1.92 -4.87
N GLU A 7 19.31 -1.30 -6.05
CA GLU A 7 19.92 0.02 -6.17
C GLU A 7 18.97 1.11 -5.68
N ILE A 8 19.51 2.07 -4.92
CA ILE A 8 18.92 3.39 -4.66
C ILE A 8 20.02 4.41 -4.89
N ARG A 9 19.76 5.44 -5.70
CA ARG A 9 20.73 6.50 -5.96
C ARG A 9 20.08 7.85 -6.20
N LEU A 10 20.80 8.90 -5.94
CA LEU A 10 20.45 10.23 -6.40
C LEU A 10 20.68 10.33 -7.92
N VAL A 11 19.70 10.81 -8.66
CA VAL A 11 19.81 11.19 -10.07
C VAL A 11 20.33 12.63 -10.18
N ASN A 12 19.81 13.47 -9.30
CA ASN A 12 20.24 14.85 -9.10
C ASN A 12 19.93 15.26 -7.63
N GLU A 13 20.03 16.55 -7.31
CA GLU A 13 19.84 17.04 -5.93
C GLU A 13 18.48 16.74 -5.30
N THR A 14 17.43 16.48 -6.10
CA THR A 14 16.06 16.29 -5.63
C THR A 14 15.34 15.12 -6.27
N GLU A 15 16.04 14.31 -7.04
CA GLU A 15 15.45 13.15 -7.71
C GLU A 15 16.18 11.87 -7.34
N ILE A 16 15.41 10.86 -6.93
CA ILE A 16 15.89 9.54 -6.54
C ILE A 16 15.43 8.51 -7.57
N TYR A 17 16.37 7.67 -8.02
CA TYR A 17 16.05 6.41 -8.69
C TYR A 17 16.09 5.27 -7.68
N CYS A 18 15.22 4.29 -7.83
CA CYS A 18 15.31 3.04 -7.11
C CYS A 18 14.74 1.86 -7.89
N ASP A 19 15.34 0.69 -7.70
CA ASP A 19 14.84 -0.58 -8.22
C ASP A 19 13.48 -0.93 -7.63
N ALA A 20 12.61 -1.53 -8.44
CA ALA A 20 11.26 -1.92 -8.03
C ALA A 20 11.21 -2.92 -6.85
N GLY A 21 12.26 -3.74 -6.68
CA GLY A 21 12.38 -4.70 -5.57
C GLY A 21 12.77 -4.10 -4.23
N VAL A 22 13.20 -2.85 -4.19
CA VAL A 22 13.59 -2.16 -2.95
C VAL A 22 12.37 -1.92 -2.06
N SER A 23 12.53 -2.09 -0.73
CA SER A 23 11.44 -1.79 0.19
C SER A 23 11.17 -0.29 0.29
N LEU A 24 9.90 0.10 0.40
CA LEU A 24 9.51 1.51 0.58
C LEU A 24 10.18 2.14 1.79
N THR A 25 10.32 1.41 2.89
CA THR A 25 11.00 1.90 4.09
C THR A 25 12.45 2.29 3.82
N LYS A 26 13.19 1.54 2.98
CA LYS A 26 14.56 1.87 2.60
C LYS A 26 14.61 3.17 1.79
N VAL A 27 13.71 3.34 0.81
CA VAL A 27 13.64 4.56 0.00
C VAL A 27 13.30 5.79 0.84
N CYS A 28 12.34 5.67 1.77
CA CYS A 28 12.01 6.76 2.69
C CYS A 28 13.19 7.16 3.57
N ARG A 29 13.97 6.18 4.07
CA ARG A 29 15.20 6.46 4.86
C ARG A 29 16.27 7.11 4.02
N PHE A 30 16.48 6.64 2.78
CA PHE A 30 17.41 7.25 1.85
C PHE A 30 17.04 8.71 1.57
N ALA A 31 15.75 9.02 1.37
CA ALA A 31 15.26 10.39 1.20
C ALA A 31 15.57 11.25 2.44
N LEU A 32 15.30 10.72 3.65
CA LEU A 32 15.62 11.38 4.92
C LEU A 32 17.12 11.70 5.04
N GLU A 33 18.00 10.74 4.75
CA GLU A 33 19.46 10.89 4.82
C GLU A 33 19.99 11.98 3.86
N HIS A 34 19.25 12.25 2.77
CA HIS A 34 19.58 13.30 1.79
C HIS A 34 18.77 14.59 1.98
N SER A 35 18.07 14.73 3.11
CA SER A 35 17.23 15.91 3.42
C SER A 35 16.17 16.18 2.36
N LEU A 36 15.48 15.12 1.92
CA LEU A 36 14.44 15.14 0.89
C LEU A 36 13.07 14.77 1.47
N SER A 37 12.10 15.63 1.23
CA SER A 37 10.70 15.53 1.64
C SER A 37 9.82 15.09 0.47
N GLY A 38 8.73 14.37 0.78
CA GLY A 38 7.70 13.95 -0.17
C GLY A 38 7.34 12.45 -0.06
N LEU A 39 8.18 11.63 0.59
CA LEU A 39 7.93 10.20 0.78
C LEU A 39 7.55 9.79 2.21
N GLU A 40 7.35 10.75 3.11
CA GLU A 40 7.06 10.47 4.53
C GLU A 40 5.77 9.66 4.71
N PHE A 41 4.74 9.90 3.88
CA PHE A 41 3.47 9.15 3.89
C PHE A 41 3.67 7.65 3.67
N ALA A 42 4.70 7.27 2.90
CA ALA A 42 5.00 5.89 2.55
C ALA A 42 5.79 5.14 3.63
N PHE A 43 6.34 5.87 4.62
CA PHE A 43 7.13 5.25 5.68
C PHE A 43 6.30 4.31 6.55
N GLY A 44 6.74 3.06 6.63
CA GLY A 44 6.03 2.01 7.35
C GLY A 44 4.89 1.33 6.55
N ILE A 45 4.68 1.67 5.28
CA ILE A 45 3.88 0.82 4.38
C ILE A 45 4.74 -0.42 4.07
N PRO A 46 4.27 -1.65 4.39
CA PRO A 46 5.00 -2.85 4.03
C PRO A 46 4.87 -3.12 2.52
N GLY A 47 5.99 -3.24 1.84
CA GLY A 47 6.00 -3.51 0.39
C GLY A 47 7.22 -2.97 -0.32
N SER A 48 7.29 -3.26 -1.61
CA SER A 48 8.34 -2.80 -2.51
C SER A 48 7.91 -1.55 -3.29
N VAL A 49 8.89 -0.87 -3.87
CA VAL A 49 8.67 0.27 -4.78
C VAL A 49 7.77 -0.11 -5.95
N GLY A 50 8.04 -1.24 -6.62
CA GLY A 50 7.21 -1.68 -7.75
C GLY A 50 5.76 -1.96 -7.34
N GLY A 51 5.53 -2.58 -6.17
CA GLY A 51 4.18 -2.76 -5.63
C GLY A 51 3.49 -1.43 -5.29
N ALA A 52 4.24 -0.46 -4.79
CA ALA A 52 3.72 0.87 -4.50
C ALA A 52 3.31 1.64 -5.76
N VAL A 53 4.12 1.59 -6.81
CA VAL A 53 3.80 2.19 -8.11
C VAL A 53 2.59 1.48 -8.72
N PHE A 54 2.58 0.15 -8.72
CA PHE A 54 1.50 -0.67 -9.26
C PHE A 54 0.13 -0.31 -8.66
N MET A 55 0.08 -0.08 -7.35
CA MET A 55 -1.15 0.23 -6.60
C MET A 55 -1.38 1.73 -6.37
N ASN A 56 -0.49 2.59 -6.88
CA ASN A 56 -0.47 4.00 -6.46
C ASN A 56 -0.63 4.11 -4.93
N ALA A 57 0.29 3.47 -4.20
CA ALA A 57 0.19 3.37 -2.75
C ALA A 57 0.08 4.75 -2.10
N GLY A 58 -0.82 4.87 -1.15
CA GLY A 58 -1.05 6.15 -0.46
C GLY A 58 -1.51 5.97 0.99
N ALA A 59 -1.16 6.94 1.81
CA ALA A 59 -1.57 7.05 3.20
C ALA A 59 -1.43 8.51 3.66
N TYR A 60 -2.21 8.92 4.67
CA TYR A 60 -2.09 10.24 5.33
C TYR A 60 -2.14 11.44 4.38
N GLY A 61 -2.88 11.31 3.27
CA GLY A 61 -3.06 12.39 2.30
C GLY A 61 -2.02 12.45 1.18
N GLY A 62 -0.95 11.62 1.22
CA GLY A 62 0.02 11.49 0.13
C GLY A 62 -0.15 10.19 -0.64
N GLU A 63 0.22 10.19 -1.91
CA GLU A 63 0.20 9.04 -2.83
C GLU A 63 1.46 9.01 -3.70
N ILE A 64 1.78 7.85 -4.25
CA ILE A 64 2.95 7.71 -5.15
C ILE A 64 2.85 8.66 -6.35
N LYS A 65 1.65 8.89 -6.90
CA LYS A 65 1.45 9.81 -8.04
C LYS A 65 1.92 11.24 -7.77
N ASP A 66 1.97 11.66 -6.49
CA ASP A 66 2.33 13.02 -6.10
C ASP A 66 3.83 13.29 -6.25
N VAL A 67 4.64 12.24 -6.30
CA VAL A 67 6.11 12.32 -6.29
C VAL A 67 6.79 11.56 -7.43
N ILE A 68 6.11 10.61 -8.09
CA ILE A 68 6.70 9.83 -9.17
C ILE A 68 6.76 10.64 -10.46
N THR A 69 7.92 10.63 -11.14
CA THR A 69 8.10 11.27 -12.45
C THR A 69 8.10 10.28 -13.59
N LYS A 70 8.70 9.11 -13.35
CA LYS A 70 8.90 8.08 -14.37
C LYS A 70 9.03 6.71 -13.71
N CYS A 71 8.63 5.67 -14.43
CA CYS A 71 8.98 4.30 -14.09
C CYS A 71 9.53 3.53 -15.29
N GLU A 72 10.38 2.57 -15.01
CA GLU A 72 10.88 1.58 -15.96
C GLU A 72 10.08 0.30 -15.83
N TYR A 73 9.82 -0.37 -16.94
CA TYR A 73 9.12 -1.64 -16.97
C TYR A 73 9.71 -2.60 -17.98
N MET A 74 9.31 -3.86 -17.88
CA MET A 74 9.62 -4.93 -18.83
C MET A 74 8.32 -5.66 -19.18
N THR A 75 8.11 -5.91 -20.46
CA THR A 75 7.02 -6.72 -20.98
C THR A 75 7.32 -8.21 -20.86
N ALA A 76 6.33 -9.08 -21.09
CA ALA A 76 6.49 -10.52 -20.97
C ALA A 76 7.50 -11.13 -21.96
N ASP A 77 7.74 -10.48 -23.10
CA ASP A 77 8.74 -10.86 -24.10
C ASP A 77 10.16 -10.34 -23.80
N GLY A 78 10.33 -9.61 -22.68
CA GLY A 78 11.61 -9.07 -22.25
C GLY A 78 11.93 -7.67 -22.79
N THR A 79 11.03 -7.05 -23.58
CA THR A 79 11.21 -5.69 -24.07
C THR A 79 11.14 -4.71 -22.88
N ARG A 80 12.09 -3.78 -22.82
CA ARG A 80 12.13 -2.73 -21.79
C ARG A 80 11.53 -1.44 -22.31
N GLY A 81 10.84 -0.73 -21.43
CA GLY A 81 10.27 0.57 -21.73
C GLY A 81 10.21 1.46 -20.50
N GLU A 82 9.83 2.69 -20.71
CA GLU A 82 9.62 3.71 -19.67
C GLU A 82 8.24 4.33 -19.85
N LEU A 83 7.63 4.74 -18.74
CA LEU A 83 6.41 5.53 -18.71
C LEU A 83 6.62 6.75 -17.83
N ASN A 84 6.17 7.91 -18.29
CA ASN A 84 6.07 9.11 -17.45
C ASN A 84 4.86 9.06 -16.52
N SER A 85 4.74 10.03 -15.61
CA SER A 85 3.67 10.08 -14.59
C SER A 85 2.27 10.09 -15.19
N GLN A 86 2.05 10.71 -16.34
CA GLN A 86 0.74 10.78 -17.00
C GLN A 86 0.37 9.45 -17.67
N GLU A 87 1.32 8.80 -18.31
CA GLU A 87 1.13 7.51 -18.98
C GLU A 87 0.85 6.36 -18.02
N MET A 88 1.31 6.47 -16.76
CA MET A 88 1.05 5.48 -15.73
C MET A 88 -0.43 5.42 -15.29
N LEU A 89 -1.26 6.41 -15.62
CA LEU A 89 -2.69 6.48 -15.29
C LEU A 89 -2.98 6.13 -13.81
N LEU A 90 -2.20 6.72 -12.91
CA LEU A 90 -2.28 6.44 -11.48
C LEU A 90 -3.58 6.98 -10.87
N GLY A 91 -4.37 6.10 -10.31
CA GLY A 91 -5.62 6.40 -9.61
C GLY A 91 -5.71 5.72 -8.25
N TYR A 92 -6.87 5.78 -7.61
CA TYR A 92 -7.06 5.13 -6.31
C TYR A 92 -6.89 3.61 -6.42
N ARG A 93 -5.80 3.09 -5.85
CA ARG A 93 -5.42 1.66 -5.88
C ARG A 93 -5.35 1.07 -7.28
N THR A 94 -4.93 1.86 -8.27
CA THR A 94 -4.81 1.42 -9.66
C THR A 94 -3.69 2.14 -10.42
N SER A 95 -3.22 1.50 -11.48
CA SER A 95 -2.30 2.03 -12.48
C SER A 95 -2.55 1.34 -13.82
N VAL A 96 -1.89 1.79 -14.88
CA VAL A 96 -1.90 1.13 -16.19
C VAL A 96 -1.42 -0.33 -16.09
N PHE A 97 -0.53 -0.63 -15.14
CA PHE A 97 0.03 -1.98 -14.93
C PHE A 97 -1.00 -3.01 -14.42
N ASN A 98 -2.16 -2.58 -13.96
CA ASN A 98 -3.26 -3.48 -13.63
C ASN A 98 -3.90 -4.15 -14.86
N LYS A 99 -3.69 -3.58 -16.06
CA LYS A 99 -4.33 -3.99 -17.32
C LYS A 99 -3.33 -4.54 -18.33
N ASN A 100 -2.05 -4.36 -18.12
CA ASN A 100 -0.99 -4.90 -18.96
C ASN A 100 -0.17 -5.92 -18.15
N ASN A 101 0.45 -6.87 -18.82
CA ASN A 101 1.29 -7.89 -18.19
C ASN A 101 2.75 -7.43 -18.03
N CYS A 102 2.97 -6.13 -17.78
CA CYS A 102 4.29 -5.58 -17.60
C CYS A 102 4.75 -5.69 -16.14
N VAL A 103 6.05 -5.87 -15.95
CA VAL A 103 6.71 -5.88 -14.65
C VAL A 103 7.45 -4.56 -14.47
N ILE A 104 7.15 -3.81 -13.42
CA ILE A 104 7.89 -2.59 -13.06
C ILE A 104 9.28 -3.00 -12.60
N THR A 105 10.32 -2.40 -13.15
CA THR A 105 11.72 -2.69 -12.85
C THR A 105 12.42 -1.59 -12.06
N GLY A 106 12.00 -0.32 -12.21
CA GLY A 106 12.54 0.82 -11.49
C GLY A 106 11.58 2.01 -11.45
N ALA A 107 11.83 2.95 -10.56
CA ALA A 107 11.03 4.16 -10.43
C ALA A 107 11.89 5.38 -10.06
N TYR A 108 11.46 6.56 -10.53
CA TYR A 108 12.06 7.86 -10.27
C TYR A 108 11.09 8.72 -9.47
N PHE A 109 11.58 9.29 -8.37
CA PHE A 109 10.80 10.15 -7.48
C PHE A 109 11.42 11.55 -7.41
N LYS A 110 10.63 12.56 -7.75
CA LYS A 110 10.98 13.97 -7.57
C LYS A 110 10.51 14.44 -6.21
N LEU A 111 11.46 14.86 -5.40
CA LEU A 111 11.26 15.27 -4.02
C LEU A 111 11.65 16.74 -3.84
N SER A 112 11.42 17.30 -2.66
CA SER A 112 11.77 18.67 -2.31
C SER A 112 12.83 18.69 -1.21
N LYS A 113 13.71 19.66 -1.22
CA LYS A 113 14.64 19.89 -0.10
C LYS A 113 13.86 20.33 1.15
N ASP A 114 14.21 19.73 2.29
CA ASP A 114 13.69 20.11 3.59
C ASP A 114 14.70 19.78 4.68
N SER A 115 14.51 20.25 5.89
CA SER A 115 15.40 19.88 6.99
C SER A 115 15.22 18.40 7.36
N GLN A 116 16.31 17.74 7.66
CA GLN A 116 16.29 16.34 8.05
C GLN A 116 15.43 16.09 9.29
N ASP A 117 15.45 17.03 10.25
CA ASP A 117 14.62 16.93 11.46
C ASP A 117 13.13 17.02 11.15
N ALA A 118 12.69 17.94 10.27
CA ALA A 118 11.29 18.07 9.89
C ALA A 118 10.79 16.82 9.12
N VAL A 119 11.59 16.27 8.20
CA VAL A 119 11.28 15.03 7.50
C VAL A 119 11.14 13.87 8.50
N LYS A 120 12.09 13.75 9.43
CA LYS A 120 12.09 12.71 10.46
C LYS A 120 10.88 12.82 11.40
N GLU A 121 10.51 14.03 11.79
CA GLU A 121 9.34 14.29 12.63
C GLU A 121 8.06 13.80 11.94
N ARG A 122 7.83 14.16 10.67
CA ARG A 122 6.66 13.69 9.90
C ARG A 122 6.64 12.17 9.73
N MET A 123 7.78 11.56 9.43
CA MET A 123 7.90 10.09 9.33
C MET A 123 7.53 9.41 10.65
N ASN A 124 8.01 9.93 11.79
CA ASN A 124 7.71 9.40 13.11
C ASN A 124 6.24 9.58 13.50
N ASP A 125 5.65 10.73 13.18
CA ASP A 125 4.21 10.98 13.40
C ASP A 125 3.37 9.96 12.62
N PHE A 126 3.59 9.79 11.32
CA PHE A 126 2.85 8.83 10.51
C PHE A 126 3.04 7.38 11.00
N LEU A 127 4.26 7.01 11.38
CA LEU A 127 4.53 5.69 11.95
C LEU A 127 3.79 5.48 13.28
N SER A 128 3.76 6.49 14.14
CA SER A 128 3.05 6.46 15.42
C SER A 128 1.55 6.30 15.23
N ARG A 129 0.95 7.06 14.32
CA ARG A 129 -0.47 6.93 13.95
C ARG A 129 -0.79 5.53 13.40
N ARG A 130 0.12 4.97 12.58
CA ARG A 130 -0.02 3.61 12.03
C ARG A 130 -0.01 2.58 13.14
N LYS A 131 0.98 2.63 14.04
CA LYS A 131 1.09 1.73 15.19
C LYS A 131 -0.14 1.81 16.12
N ALA A 132 -0.66 3.02 16.33
CA ALA A 132 -1.83 3.23 17.17
C ALA A 132 -3.11 2.63 16.57
N LYS A 133 -3.28 2.68 15.23
CA LYS A 133 -4.54 2.33 14.57
C LYS A 133 -4.56 0.97 13.88
N GLN A 134 -3.42 0.43 13.46
CA GLN A 134 -3.36 -0.82 12.69
C GLN A 134 -2.91 -2.00 13.56
N PRO A 135 -3.42 -3.22 13.30
CA PRO A 135 -3.09 -4.44 14.05
C PRO A 135 -1.74 -5.03 13.60
N LEU A 136 -0.63 -4.27 13.77
CA LEU A 136 0.69 -4.64 13.27
C LEU A 136 1.30 -5.86 13.99
N GLU A 137 0.73 -6.24 15.11
CA GLU A 137 1.09 -7.41 15.91
C GLU A 137 0.62 -8.75 15.30
N PHE A 138 -0.28 -8.69 14.29
CA PHE A 138 -0.79 -9.88 13.61
C PHE A 138 -0.47 -9.86 12.13
N PRO A 139 -0.17 -11.02 11.50
CA PRO A 139 -0.06 -11.10 10.06
C PRO A 139 -1.39 -10.72 9.38
N SER A 140 -1.32 -9.87 8.37
CA SER A 140 -2.46 -9.47 7.55
C SER A 140 -2.00 -9.01 6.16
N ALA A 141 -2.92 -8.93 5.21
CA ALA A 141 -2.68 -8.37 3.88
C ALA A 141 -2.95 -6.85 3.81
N GLY A 142 -2.99 -6.17 4.97
CA GLY A 142 -3.33 -4.76 5.07
C GLY A 142 -4.84 -4.52 5.14
N SER A 143 -5.31 -3.37 4.64
CA SER A 143 -6.75 -3.11 4.52
C SER A 143 -7.38 -4.10 3.54
N THR A 144 -8.43 -4.78 3.99
CA THR A 144 -9.03 -5.88 3.22
C THR A 144 -9.92 -5.38 2.09
N PHE A 145 -10.54 -4.22 2.26
CA PHE A 145 -11.48 -3.65 1.31
C PHE A 145 -11.06 -2.26 0.86
N LYS A 146 -11.35 -1.94 -0.40
CA LYS A 146 -11.26 -0.58 -0.92
C LYS A 146 -12.26 0.32 -0.18
N ARG A 147 -11.99 1.61 -0.19
CA ARG A 147 -12.90 2.61 0.36
C ARG A 147 -14.10 2.77 -0.58
N PRO A 148 -15.34 2.46 -0.15
CA PRO A 148 -16.53 2.74 -0.95
C PRO A 148 -16.76 4.24 -1.10
N GLU A 149 -17.40 4.65 -2.18
CA GLU A 149 -17.75 6.05 -2.41
C GLU A 149 -18.67 6.56 -1.28
N GLY A 150 -18.29 7.68 -0.67
CA GLY A 150 -19.03 8.30 0.44
C GLY A 150 -18.89 7.61 1.79
N TYR A 151 -18.19 6.47 1.89
CA TYR A 151 -18.10 5.68 3.12
C TYR A 151 -16.66 5.29 3.48
N PHE A 152 -16.49 4.72 4.67
CA PHE A 152 -15.26 4.06 5.11
C PHE A 152 -15.57 2.58 5.37
N ALA A 153 -14.92 1.67 4.65
CA ALA A 153 -15.14 0.23 4.80
C ALA A 153 -15.02 -0.24 6.26
N GLY A 154 -13.98 0.20 6.98
CA GLY A 154 -13.80 -0.15 8.39
C GLY A 154 -14.96 0.31 9.28
N ALA A 155 -15.53 1.50 9.04
CA ALA A 155 -16.68 2.00 9.80
C ALA A 155 -17.94 1.17 9.53
N LEU A 156 -18.22 0.81 8.28
CA LEU A 156 -19.36 -0.05 7.93
C LEU A 156 -19.24 -1.43 8.58
N ILE A 157 -18.04 -2.04 8.55
CA ILE A 157 -17.79 -3.34 9.17
C ILE A 157 -17.97 -3.28 10.69
N GLU A 158 -17.52 -2.18 11.33
CA GLU A 158 -17.70 -1.95 12.76
C GLU A 158 -19.18 -1.74 13.13
N GLN A 159 -19.91 -0.94 12.34
CA GLN A 159 -21.36 -0.73 12.51
C GLN A 159 -22.17 -2.02 12.35
N SER A 160 -21.70 -2.94 11.50
CA SER A 160 -22.30 -4.28 11.35
C SER A 160 -21.94 -5.24 12.49
N GLY A 161 -21.27 -4.76 13.55
CA GLY A 161 -20.94 -5.56 14.74
C GLY A 161 -19.86 -6.63 14.51
N LEU A 162 -19.02 -6.50 13.48
CA LEU A 162 -18.11 -7.55 13.04
C LEU A 162 -16.71 -7.49 13.67
N LYS A 163 -16.38 -6.49 14.52
CA LYS A 163 -15.08 -6.50 15.24
C LYS A 163 -14.94 -7.79 16.07
N GLY A 164 -13.79 -8.45 15.95
CA GLY A 164 -13.52 -9.70 16.65
C GLY A 164 -14.20 -10.95 16.07
N PHE A 165 -15.10 -10.79 15.08
CA PHE A 165 -15.75 -11.94 14.44
C PHE A 165 -14.72 -12.78 13.68
N SER A 166 -14.83 -14.12 13.82
CA SER A 166 -13.83 -15.06 13.28
C SER A 166 -14.48 -16.15 12.42
N VAL A 167 -13.72 -16.59 11.41
CA VAL A 167 -14.00 -17.81 10.65
C VAL A 167 -12.70 -18.61 10.63
N GLY A 168 -12.72 -19.80 11.20
CA GLY A 168 -11.49 -20.58 11.42
C GLY A 168 -10.43 -19.76 12.16
N GLY A 169 -9.24 -19.67 11.60
CA GLY A 169 -8.14 -18.88 12.16
C GLY A 169 -8.13 -17.40 11.77
N ALA A 170 -8.99 -16.97 10.84
CA ALA A 170 -9.10 -15.57 10.39
C ALA A 170 -10.05 -14.77 11.28
N GLN A 171 -9.72 -13.52 11.58
CA GLN A 171 -10.52 -12.64 12.44
C GLN A 171 -10.57 -11.21 11.86
N VAL A 172 -11.72 -10.54 11.99
CA VAL A 172 -11.82 -9.08 11.85
C VAL A 172 -11.10 -8.45 13.04
N SER A 173 -10.10 -7.63 12.79
CA SER A 173 -9.32 -7.02 13.85
C SER A 173 -10.19 -6.17 14.79
N GLU A 174 -10.03 -6.37 16.09
CA GLU A 174 -10.67 -5.54 17.11
C GLU A 174 -10.12 -4.11 17.12
N LYS A 175 -8.86 -3.94 16.71
CA LYS A 175 -8.19 -2.63 16.66
C LYS A 175 -8.64 -1.79 15.47
N HIS A 176 -8.83 -2.44 14.30
CA HIS A 176 -9.25 -1.78 13.06
C HIS A 176 -10.09 -2.72 12.20
N ALA A 177 -11.41 -2.51 12.16
CA ALA A 177 -12.34 -3.42 11.49
C ALA A 177 -12.11 -3.58 9.97
N GLY A 178 -11.39 -2.66 9.32
CA GLY A 178 -11.00 -2.80 7.91
C GLY A 178 -9.89 -3.84 7.65
N PHE A 179 -9.35 -4.49 8.70
CA PHE A 179 -8.28 -5.50 8.60
C PHE A 179 -8.81 -6.88 8.97
N VAL A 180 -8.60 -7.84 8.08
CA VAL A 180 -8.68 -9.27 8.40
C VAL A 180 -7.27 -9.74 8.77
N ILE A 181 -7.14 -10.29 9.98
CA ILE A 181 -5.87 -10.75 10.55
C ILE A 181 -5.82 -12.27 10.62
N ASN A 182 -4.63 -12.83 10.49
CA ASN A 182 -4.38 -14.22 10.85
C ASN A 182 -4.17 -14.30 12.36
N LYS A 183 -5.24 -14.58 13.09
CA LYS A 183 -5.24 -14.64 14.55
C LYS A 183 -4.73 -15.98 15.06
N ASN A 184 -5.08 -17.07 14.37
CA ASN A 184 -4.80 -18.42 14.84
C ASN A 184 -4.61 -19.40 13.67
N ASN A 185 -3.47 -19.32 12.98
CA ASN A 185 -3.11 -20.20 11.86
C ASN A 185 -4.20 -20.29 10.77
N ALA A 186 -4.74 -19.14 10.36
CA ALA A 186 -5.76 -19.06 9.32
C ALA A 186 -5.28 -19.65 8.00
N THR A 187 -6.14 -20.45 7.38
CA THR A 187 -5.97 -20.87 5.99
C THR A 187 -6.44 -19.77 5.04
N ALA A 188 -6.01 -19.84 3.76
CA ALA A 188 -6.55 -18.95 2.72
C ALA A 188 -8.08 -19.06 2.61
N LYS A 189 -8.62 -20.29 2.79
CA LYS A 189 -10.06 -20.53 2.80
C LYS A 189 -10.77 -19.78 3.94
N ASP A 190 -10.22 -19.78 5.15
CA ASP A 190 -10.79 -19.05 6.29
C ASP A 190 -10.88 -17.55 6.00
N VAL A 191 -9.79 -16.98 5.45
CA VAL A 191 -9.77 -15.55 5.06
C VAL A 191 -10.82 -15.26 3.99
N MET A 192 -10.94 -16.11 2.97
CA MET A 192 -11.90 -15.95 1.89
C MET A 192 -13.34 -16.05 2.37
N ASP A 193 -13.63 -17.02 3.23
CA ASP A 193 -14.98 -17.22 3.78
C ASP A 193 -15.35 -16.04 4.69
N LEU A 194 -14.40 -15.53 5.49
CA LEU A 194 -14.61 -14.33 6.30
C LEU A 194 -14.86 -13.09 5.43
N VAL A 195 -14.08 -12.90 4.36
CA VAL A 195 -14.27 -11.77 3.42
C VAL A 195 -15.67 -11.79 2.80
N LYS A 196 -16.12 -12.95 2.32
CA LYS A 196 -17.48 -13.12 1.77
C LYS A 196 -18.57 -12.85 2.81
N TYR A 197 -18.36 -13.32 4.03
CA TYR A 197 -19.30 -13.07 5.13
C TYR A 197 -19.42 -11.57 5.44
N ILE A 198 -18.27 -10.85 5.52
CA ILE A 198 -18.25 -9.41 5.73
C ILE A 198 -19.00 -8.69 4.61
N GLN A 199 -18.73 -9.03 3.35
CA GLN A 199 -19.39 -8.43 2.19
C GLN A 199 -20.92 -8.59 2.28
N LYS A 200 -21.38 -9.82 2.55
CA LYS A 200 -22.80 -10.10 2.67
C LYS A 200 -23.44 -9.33 3.83
N LYS A 201 -22.86 -9.40 5.02
CA LYS A 201 -23.41 -8.75 6.23
C LYS A 201 -23.47 -7.23 6.08
N VAL A 202 -22.41 -6.59 5.58
CA VAL A 202 -22.39 -5.14 5.35
C VAL A 202 -23.42 -4.75 4.30
N LYS A 203 -23.55 -5.53 3.21
CA LYS A 203 -24.58 -5.30 2.19
C LYS A 203 -25.98 -5.39 2.75
N ASP A 204 -26.26 -6.41 3.56
CA ASP A 204 -27.57 -6.63 4.20
C ASP A 204 -27.91 -5.48 5.17
N ASP A 205 -26.92 -4.95 5.92
CA ASP A 205 -27.14 -3.93 6.94
C ASP A 205 -27.19 -2.49 6.38
N SER A 206 -26.36 -2.18 5.39
CA SER A 206 -26.14 -0.80 4.90
C SER A 206 -26.49 -0.56 3.45
N GLY A 207 -26.73 -1.62 2.68
CA GLY A 207 -26.92 -1.54 1.23
C GLY A 207 -25.64 -1.31 0.42
N VAL A 208 -24.47 -1.15 1.08
CA VAL A 208 -23.19 -0.83 0.42
C VAL A 208 -22.43 -2.10 0.05
N ASP A 209 -21.95 -2.16 -1.19
CA ASP A 209 -21.07 -3.24 -1.64
C ASP A 209 -19.61 -2.93 -1.27
N LEU A 210 -18.95 -3.90 -0.63
CA LEU A 210 -17.52 -3.82 -0.32
C LEU A 210 -16.71 -4.55 -1.40
N GLU A 211 -15.78 -3.83 -2.05
CA GLU A 211 -14.85 -4.40 -3.02
C GLU A 211 -13.54 -4.80 -2.31
N PRO A 212 -13.07 -6.08 -2.41
CA PRO A 212 -11.80 -6.47 -1.83
C PRO A 212 -10.62 -5.73 -2.49
N GLU A 213 -9.67 -5.24 -1.67
CA GLU A 213 -8.37 -4.73 -2.13
C GLU A 213 -7.33 -5.84 -2.22
N ILE A 214 -7.48 -6.88 -1.41
CA ILE A 214 -6.61 -8.06 -1.45
C ILE A 214 -6.75 -8.81 -2.77
N ARG A 215 -5.63 -9.35 -3.26
CA ARG A 215 -5.57 -10.14 -4.49
C ARG A 215 -5.31 -11.60 -4.16
N ILE A 216 -6.04 -12.47 -4.84
CA ILE A 216 -5.94 -13.91 -4.67
C ILE A 216 -5.29 -14.47 -5.93
N PHE A 217 -4.21 -15.23 -5.72
CA PHE A 217 -3.52 -15.98 -6.76
C PHE A 217 -3.76 -17.46 -6.48
N ASN A 218 -4.22 -18.18 -7.50
CA ASN A 218 -4.40 -19.64 -7.49
C ASN A 218 -3.14 -20.33 -7.99
#